data_dde5d69b02d23fcfffc9ba13f409bbc1
#
_entry.id   dde5d69b02d23fcfffc9ba13f409bbc1
#
_cell.length_a   1.000
_cell.length_b   1.000
_cell.length_c   1.000
_cell.angle_alpha   90.00
_cell.angle_beta   90.00
_cell.angle_gamma   90.00
#
_symmetry.space_group_name_H-M   'P 1'
#
loop_
_entity.id
_entity.type
_entity.pdbx_description
1 polymer ?
#
loop_
_entity_poly.entity_id
_entity_poly.type
_entity_poly.pdbx_seq_one_letter_code
_entity_poly.pdbx_strand_id
1 'polypeptide(L)'
;MHNKEFENLKNKISEYIELFKNKIKKINLENNNKFIINNIEILENETNIKKKLIDLSEITKDDKNNIIIKPFKKENIKEIINKLNKMKKDINLTTFKDHIKINKEIITIEKKNNLIKTINKEKEFLKILIRNLRKKENEKCKKDLKEKKLVQKIIDESIKKIENIVLEKIKNIK
;
A
#
# COMPACT_ATOMS: atom_id res chain seq x y z
N MET A 1 17.57 12.73 33.80
CA MET A 1 17.28 11.33 33.33
C MET A 1 15.99 11.24 32.55
N HIS A 2 14.94 11.97 32.93
CA HIS A 2 13.60 11.94 32.31
C HIS A 2 13.51 12.39 30.84
N ASN A 3 14.30 13.38 30.39
CA ASN A 3 14.23 13.83 28.99
C ASN A 3 14.52 12.73 27.96
N LYS A 4 15.43 11.81 28.30
CA LYS A 4 15.79 10.68 27.40
C LYS A 4 14.67 9.64 27.27
N GLU A 5 13.87 9.47 28.32
CA GLU A 5 12.71 8.53 28.29
C GLU A 5 11.56 9.07 27.42
N PHE A 6 11.25 10.36 27.52
CA PHE A 6 10.25 11.01 26.66
C PHE A 6 10.70 11.06 25.20
N GLU A 7 11.97 11.22 24.94
CA GLU A 7 12.54 11.15 23.59
C GLU A 7 12.41 9.73 23.02
N ASN A 8 12.70 8.72 23.82
CA ASN A 8 12.50 7.32 23.44
C ASN A 8 11.02 6.99 23.14
N LEU A 9 10.09 7.53 23.93
CA LEU A 9 8.66 7.38 23.66
C LEU A 9 8.26 8.01 22.32
N LYS A 10 8.71 9.25 22.05
CA LYS A 10 8.45 9.94 20.78
C LYS A 10 9.03 9.17 19.60
N ASN A 11 10.23 8.64 19.71
CA ASN A 11 10.89 7.88 18.67
C ASN A 11 10.12 6.58 18.36
N LYS A 12 9.69 5.82 19.36
CA LYS A 12 8.87 4.62 19.17
C LYS A 12 7.52 4.93 18.51
N ILE A 13 6.87 6.01 18.93
CA ILE A 13 5.60 6.42 18.31
C ILE A 13 5.83 6.83 16.85
N SER A 14 6.92 7.56 16.57
CA SER A 14 7.29 7.97 15.22
C SER A 14 7.54 6.77 14.32
N GLU A 15 8.24 5.76 14.82
CA GLU A 15 8.47 4.49 14.12
C GLU A 15 7.15 3.78 13.78
N TYR A 16 6.24 3.66 14.76
CA TYR A 16 4.92 3.05 14.51
C TYR A 16 4.09 3.82 13.49
N ILE A 17 4.13 5.16 13.52
CA ILE A 17 3.45 6.00 12.53
C ILE A 17 4.06 5.81 11.13
N GLU A 18 5.37 5.67 11.03
CA GLU A 18 6.05 5.44 9.76
C GLU A 18 5.71 4.06 9.17
N LEU A 19 5.72 3.02 9.98
CA LEU A 19 5.27 1.70 9.58
C LEU A 19 3.80 1.71 9.10
N PHE A 20 2.95 2.43 9.81
CA PHE A 20 1.56 2.62 9.42
C PHE A 20 1.41 3.36 8.10
N LYS A 21 2.15 4.46 7.89
CA LYS A 21 2.17 5.18 6.61
C LYS A 21 2.57 4.27 5.45
N ASN A 22 3.61 3.46 5.65
CA ASN A 22 4.09 2.53 4.64
C ASN A 22 3.07 1.44 4.34
N LYS A 23 2.35 0.97 5.36
CA LYS A 23 1.26 0.00 5.20
C LYS A 23 0.08 0.60 4.42
N ILE A 24 -0.32 1.83 4.76
CA ILE A 24 -1.40 2.54 4.05
C ILE A 24 -1.01 2.92 2.62
N LYS A 25 0.26 3.25 2.35
CA LYS A 25 0.74 3.49 0.98
C LYS A 25 0.56 2.27 0.07
N LYS A 26 0.74 1.07 0.62
CA LYS A 26 0.51 -0.19 -0.13
C LYS A 26 -0.97 -0.44 -0.45
N ILE A 27 -1.89 0.14 0.35
CA ILE A 27 -3.33 0.10 0.10
C ILE A 27 -3.66 1.19 -0.93
N ASN A 28 -3.37 0.94 -2.20
CA ASN A 28 -3.70 1.84 -3.29
C ASN A 28 -4.57 1.14 -4.33
N LEU A 29 -5.58 1.88 -4.80
CA LEU A 29 -6.46 1.44 -5.88
C LEU A 29 -5.73 1.31 -7.23
N GLU A 30 -4.74 2.17 -7.46
CA GLU A 30 -4.06 2.28 -8.76
C GLU A 30 -2.79 1.42 -8.90
N ASN A 31 -2.14 1.06 -7.78
CA ASN A 31 -0.81 0.44 -7.82
C ASN A 31 -0.83 -1.08 -8.08
N ASN A 32 -1.98 -1.74 -7.98
CA ASN A 32 -2.01 -3.20 -8.14
C ASN A 32 -1.57 -3.65 -9.54
N ASN A 33 -1.98 -2.95 -10.59
CA ASN A 33 -1.64 -3.37 -11.95
C ASN A 33 -0.17 -3.06 -12.32
N LYS A 34 0.35 -1.91 -11.88
CA LYS A 34 1.76 -1.54 -12.15
C LYS A 34 2.74 -2.44 -11.40
N PHE A 35 2.44 -2.76 -10.14
CA PHE A 35 3.25 -3.68 -9.33
C PHE A 35 3.22 -5.11 -9.89
N ILE A 36 2.07 -5.57 -10.35
CA ILE A 36 1.93 -6.89 -10.97
C ILE A 36 2.79 -6.95 -12.23
N ILE A 37 2.70 -5.95 -13.11
CA ILE A 37 3.43 -5.91 -14.38
C ILE A 37 4.94 -5.93 -14.17
N ASN A 38 5.46 -5.18 -13.20
CA ASN A 38 6.89 -5.11 -12.93
C ASN A 38 7.49 -6.43 -12.39
N ASN A 39 6.66 -7.27 -11.78
CA ASN A 39 7.09 -8.53 -11.17
C ASN A 39 6.72 -9.78 -11.97
N ILE A 40 6.20 -9.62 -13.19
CA ILE A 40 5.91 -10.77 -14.06
C ILE A 40 7.19 -11.26 -14.71
N GLU A 41 7.48 -12.54 -14.45
CA GLU A 41 8.49 -13.30 -15.18
C GLU A 41 7.79 -14.23 -16.18
N ILE A 42 8.21 -14.18 -17.42
CA ILE A 42 7.70 -14.97 -18.54
C ILE A 42 8.81 -15.88 -19.01
N LEU A 43 8.46 -17.11 -19.38
CA LEU A 43 9.34 -18.02 -20.05
C LEU A 43 9.39 -17.64 -21.55
N GLU A 44 10.52 -17.23 -22.04
CA GLU A 44 10.68 -16.96 -23.47
C GLU A 44 10.70 -18.30 -24.23
N ASN A 45 9.79 -18.48 -25.21
CA ASN A 45 9.60 -19.77 -25.91
C ASN A 45 10.85 -20.28 -26.63
N GLU A 46 11.71 -19.41 -27.12
CA GLU A 46 12.90 -19.80 -27.87
C GLU A 46 14.08 -20.21 -26.98
N THR A 47 14.24 -19.55 -25.84
CA THR A 47 15.43 -19.72 -24.98
C THR A 47 15.16 -20.51 -23.69
N ASN A 48 13.90 -20.77 -23.36
CA ASN A 48 13.47 -21.31 -22.07
C ASN A 48 14.00 -20.55 -20.85
N ILE A 49 14.39 -19.28 -21.02
CA ILE A 49 14.90 -18.42 -19.96
C ILE A 49 13.76 -17.58 -19.41
N LYS A 50 13.69 -17.45 -18.11
CA LYS A 50 12.76 -16.52 -17.45
C LYS A 50 13.25 -15.09 -17.61
N LYS A 51 12.47 -14.26 -18.29
CA LYS A 51 12.72 -12.83 -18.45
C LYS A 51 11.57 -12.03 -17.85
N LYS A 52 11.86 -10.82 -17.39
CA LYS A 52 10.81 -9.91 -16.91
C LYS A 52 9.98 -9.40 -18.08
N LEU A 53 8.69 -9.18 -17.84
CA LEU A 53 7.77 -8.66 -18.85
C LEU A 53 8.25 -7.33 -19.46
N ILE A 54 8.92 -6.49 -18.66
CA ILE A 54 9.51 -5.21 -19.09
C ILE A 54 10.59 -5.41 -20.14
N ASP A 55 11.35 -6.48 -20.05
CA ASP A 55 12.45 -6.78 -20.99
C ASP A 55 11.93 -7.38 -22.32
N LEU A 56 10.70 -7.87 -22.34
CA LEU A 56 10.06 -8.54 -23.48
C LEU A 56 8.99 -7.70 -24.19
N SER A 57 8.64 -6.53 -23.64
CA SER A 57 7.54 -5.71 -24.15
C SER A 57 7.71 -4.24 -23.85
N GLU A 58 7.20 -3.40 -24.73
CA GLU A 58 6.96 -1.99 -24.47
C GLU A 58 5.69 -1.81 -23.67
N ILE A 59 5.75 -1.08 -22.55
CA ILE A 59 4.62 -0.85 -21.65
C ILE A 59 4.29 0.63 -21.62
N THR A 60 3.15 0.98 -22.20
CA THR A 60 2.65 2.36 -22.29
C THR A 60 1.29 2.50 -21.60
N LYS A 61 0.82 3.72 -21.46
CA LYS A 61 -0.52 4.03 -20.97
C LYS A 61 -1.26 4.82 -22.04
N ASP A 62 -2.55 4.51 -22.19
CA ASP A 62 -3.44 5.34 -23.01
C ASP A 62 -4.02 6.52 -22.20
N ASP A 63 -4.74 7.43 -22.91
CA ASP A 63 -5.37 8.63 -22.32
C ASP A 63 -6.38 8.30 -21.21
N LYS A 64 -6.91 7.08 -21.20
CA LYS A 64 -7.85 6.57 -20.19
C LYS A 64 -7.13 5.86 -19.01
N ASN A 65 -5.80 5.97 -18.95
CA ASN A 65 -4.98 5.28 -17.95
C ASN A 65 -5.06 3.73 -18.00
N ASN A 66 -5.48 3.15 -19.12
CA ASN A 66 -5.32 1.72 -19.34
C ASN A 66 -3.85 1.42 -19.67
N ILE A 67 -3.39 0.23 -19.33
CA ILE A 67 -2.03 -0.19 -19.61
C ILE A 67 -2.03 -0.96 -20.92
N ILE A 68 -1.18 -0.55 -21.85
CA ILE A 68 -0.95 -1.21 -23.12
C ILE A 68 0.39 -1.93 -23.04
N ILE A 69 0.39 -3.22 -23.26
CA ILE A 69 1.57 -4.07 -23.34
C ILE A 69 1.75 -4.51 -24.78
N LYS A 70 2.82 -4.06 -25.43
CA LYS A 70 3.16 -4.39 -26.78
C LYS A 70 4.42 -5.27 -26.77
N PRO A 71 4.30 -6.60 -26.91
CA PRO A 71 5.43 -7.49 -26.91
C PRO A 71 6.30 -7.29 -28.16
N PHE A 72 7.62 -7.36 -28.01
CA PHE A 72 8.54 -7.27 -29.14
C PHE A 72 8.39 -8.46 -30.09
N LYS A 73 8.04 -9.65 -29.56
CA LYS A 73 7.74 -10.85 -30.34
C LYS A 73 6.28 -11.24 -30.17
N LYS A 74 5.52 -11.37 -31.25
CA LYS A 74 4.10 -11.70 -31.23
C LYS A 74 3.79 -13.06 -30.59
N GLU A 75 4.72 -13.97 -30.64
CA GLU A 75 4.63 -15.32 -30.05
C GLU A 75 4.45 -15.30 -28.53
N ASN A 76 5.02 -14.30 -27.88
CA ASN A 76 4.95 -14.14 -26.43
C ASN A 76 3.57 -13.68 -25.93
N ILE A 77 2.68 -13.22 -26.83
CA ILE A 77 1.34 -12.71 -26.45
C ILE A 77 0.55 -13.75 -25.66
N LYS A 78 0.53 -15.00 -26.14
CA LYS A 78 -0.23 -16.09 -25.50
C LYS A 78 0.28 -16.37 -24.09
N GLU A 79 1.58 -16.41 -23.89
CA GLU A 79 2.17 -16.66 -22.58
C GLU A 79 1.96 -15.52 -21.61
N ILE A 80 2.06 -14.30 -22.09
CA ILE A 80 1.78 -13.10 -21.29
C ILE A 80 0.34 -13.15 -20.78
N ILE A 81 -0.63 -13.46 -21.65
CA ILE A 81 -2.06 -13.58 -21.28
C ILE A 81 -2.25 -14.68 -20.24
N ASN A 82 -1.69 -15.86 -20.48
CA ASN A 82 -1.82 -16.99 -19.56
C ASN A 82 -1.24 -16.65 -18.17
N LYS A 83 -0.11 -15.94 -18.14
CA LYS A 83 0.52 -15.53 -16.88
C LYS A 83 -0.29 -14.49 -16.15
N LEU A 84 -0.80 -13.47 -16.87
CA LEU A 84 -1.66 -12.43 -16.31
C LEU A 84 -2.94 -13.03 -15.71
N ASN A 85 -3.59 -13.94 -16.41
CA ASN A 85 -4.81 -14.61 -15.94
C ASN A 85 -4.55 -15.51 -14.71
N LYS A 86 -3.38 -16.14 -14.63
CA LYS A 86 -3.00 -16.96 -13.45
C LYS A 86 -2.71 -16.10 -12.21
N MET A 87 -2.17 -14.90 -12.40
CA MET A 87 -1.80 -14.04 -11.26
C MET A 87 -2.99 -13.31 -10.63
N LYS A 88 -3.98 -12.93 -11.42
CA LYS A 88 -5.16 -12.22 -10.91
C LYS A 88 -6.40 -12.57 -11.75
N LYS A 89 -7.36 -13.24 -11.13
CA LYS A 89 -8.61 -13.68 -11.79
C LYS A 89 -9.50 -12.52 -12.29
N ASP A 90 -9.29 -11.30 -11.80
CA ASP A 90 -10.16 -10.14 -12.07
C ASP A 90 -9.50 -9.07 -12.95
N ILE A 91 -8.47 -9.42 -13.73
CA ILE A 91 -7.89 -8.46 -14.67
C ILE A 91 -8.73 -8.43 -15.94
N ASN A 92 -9.33 -7.28 -16.24
CA ASN A 92 -10.01 -7.07 -17.52
C ASN A 92 -8.97 -6.88 -18.63
N LEU A 93 -8.70 -7.96 -19.37
CA LEU A 93 -7.81 -7.98 -20.52
C LEU A 93 -8.59 -7.87 -21.82
N THR A 94 -8.14 -7.00 -22.71
CA THR A 94 -8.57 -6.97 -24.11
C THR A 94 -7.36 -7.29 -24.97
N THR A 95 -7.44 -8.34 -25.75
CA THR A 95 -6.34 -8.80 -26.61
C THR A 95 -6.53 -8.30 -28.03
N PHE A 96 -5.49 -7.69 -28.59
CA PHE A 96 -5.40 -7.28 -29.99
C PHE A 96 -4.34 -8.15 -30.70
N LYS A 97 -4.23 -8.01 -32.04
CA LYS A 97 -3.28 -8.80 -32.86
C LYS A 97 -1.80 -8.53 -32.51
N ASP A 98 -1.50 -7.34 -32.00
CA ASP A 98 -0.14 -6.85 -31.78
C ASP A 98 0.12 -6.37 -30.33
N HIS A 99 -0.93 -6.22 -29.53
CA HIS A 99 -0.82 -5.74 -28.14
C HIS A 99 -1.90 -6.29 -27.22
N ILE A 100 -1.67 -6.18 -25.93
CA ILE A 100 -2.60 -6.54 -24.86
C ILE A 100 -2.95 -5.26 -24.12
N LYS A 101 -4.21 -5.00 -23.96
CA LYS A 101 -4.70 -3.86 -23.17
C LYS A 101 -5.25 -4.36 -21.85
N ILE A 102 -4.69 -3.85 -20.76
CA ILE A 102 -5.22 -4.03 -19.41
C ILE A 102 -6.12 -2.83 -19.12
N ASN A 103 -7.42 -3.06 -19.10
CA ASN A 103 -8.36 -2.00 -18.81
C ASN A 103 -8.26 -1.58 -17.36
N LYS A 104 -8.34 -0.27 -17.12
CA LYS A 104 -8.41 0.27 -15.75
C LYS A 104 -9.63 -0.33 -15.06
N GLU A 105 -9.39 -0.94 -13.91
CA GLU A 105 -10.47 -1.50 -13.11
C GLU A 105 -11.43 -0.37 -12.70
N ILE A 106 -12.70 -0.50 -13.06
CA ILE A 106 -13.74 0.41 -12.57
C ILE A 106 -13.91 0.11 -11.10
N ILE A 107 -13.49 1.07 -10.27
CA ILE A 107 -13.54 0.92 -8.83
C ILE A 107 -14.99 1.05 -8.39
N THR A 108 -15.59 -0.07 -8.02
CA THR A 108 -16.95 -0.10 -7.49
C THR A 108 -17.00 0.58 -6.11
N ILE A 109 -18.15 1.14 -5.76
CA ILE A 109 -18.41 1.73 -4.44
C ILE A 109 -18.10 0.72 -3.33
N GLU A 110 -18.42 -0.55 -3.56
CA GLU A 110 -18.12 -1.64 -2.62
C GLU A 110 -16.60 -1.80 -2.38
N LYS A 111 -15.78 -1.81 -3.43
CA LYS A 111 -14.31 -1.86 -3.29
C LYS A 111 -13.76 -0.66 -2.54
N LYS A 112 -14.25 0.54 -2.82
CA LYS A 112 -13.90 1.74 -2.06
C LYS A 112 -14.22 1.58 -0.57
N ASN A 113 -15.44 1.16 -0.26
CA ASN A 113 -15.89 0.96 1.12
C ASN A 113 -15.05 -0.10 1.85
N ASN A 114 -14.69 -1.20 1.19
CA ASN A 114 -13.85 -2.24 1.76
C ASN A 114 -12.42 -1.74 2.05
N LEU A 115 -11.87 -0.89 1.18
CA LEU A 115 -10.57 -0.25 1.43
C LEU A 115 -10.64 0.71 2.63
N ILE A 116 -11.68 1.53 2.72
CA ILE A 116 -11.90 2.43 3.86
C ILE A 116 -12.04 1.63 5.16
N LYS A 117 -12.79 0.52 5.14
CA LYS A 117 -12.88 -0.38 6.30
C LYS A 117 -11.51 -0.94 6.71
N THR A 118 -10.70 -1.35 5.74
CA THR A 118 -9.34 -1.86 5.99
C THR A 118 -8.45 -0.79 6.61
N ILE A 119 -8.45 0.43 6.07
CA ILE A 119 -7.68 1.56 6.62
C ILE A 119 -8.12 1.87 8.05
N ASN A 120 -9.43 1.87 8.33
CA ASN A 120 -9.95 2.12 9.66
C ASN A 120 -9.57 1.01 10.65
N LYS A 121 -9.54 -0.26 10.24
CA LYS A 121 -9.03 -1.36 11.09
C LYS A 121 -7.56 -1.16 11.46
N GLU A 122 -6.72 -0.80 10.49
CA GLU A 122 -5.31 -0.52 10.75
C GLU A 122 -5.10 0.70 11.66
N LYS A 123 -5.92 1.74 11.49
CA LYS A 123 -5.93 2.91 12.39
C LYS A 123 -6.25 2.50 13.83
N GLU A 124 -7.29 1.72 14.05
CA GLU A 124 -7.66 1.27 15.41
C GLU A 124 -6.58 0.38 16.02
N PHE A 125 -5.98 -0.51 15.24
CA PHE A 125 -4.85 -1.32 15.69
C PHE A 125 -3.68 -0.43 16.18
N LEU A 126 -3.30 0.59 15.41
CA LEU A 126 -2.25 1.53 15.80
C LEU A 126 -2.64 2.33 17.07
N LYS A 127 -3.88 2.78 17.20
CA LYS A 127 -4.37 3.44 18.41
C LYS A 127 -4.24 2.54 19.65
N ILE A 128 -4.50 1.24 19.51
CA ILE A 128 -4.31 0.27 20.61
C ILE A 128 -2.84 0.17 21.00
N LEU A 129 -1.92 0.10 20.05
CA LEU A 129 -0.49 0.06 20.34
C LEU A 129 -0.03 1.32 21.09
N ILE A 130 -0.49 2.50 20.66
CA ILE A 130 -0.15 3.78 21.33
C ILE A 130 -0.75 3.84 22.75
N ARG A 131 -1.99 3.36 22.95
CA ARG A 131 -2.59 3.27 24.29
C ARG A 131 -1.79 2.35 25.22
N ASN A 132 -1.28 1.22 24.67
CA ASN A 132 -0.43 0.32 25.46
C ASN A 132 0.92 0.96 25.82
N LEU A 133 1.53 1.73 24.89
CA LEU A 133 2.72 2.53 25.23
C LEU A 133 2.42 3.53 26.34
N ARG A 134 1.30 4.25 26.27
CA ARG A 134 0.89 5.18 27.34
C ARG A 134 0.81 4.49 28.69
N LYS A 135 0.16 3.30 28.75
CA LYS A 135 0.05 2.54 30.01
C LYS A 135 1.42 2.23 30.58
N LYS A 136 2.34 1.69 29.74
CA LYS A 136 3.70 1.35 30.15
C LYS A 136 4.50 2.56 30.66
N GLU A 137 4.40 3.69 29.96
CA GLU A 137 5.10 4.91 30.39
C GLU A 137 4.50 5.52 31.65
N ASN A 138 3.17 5.51 31.80
CA ASN A 138 2.50 5.97 33.03
C ASN A 138 2.85 5.12 34.26
N GLU A 139 3.11 3.83 34.07
CA GLU A 139 3.59 2.95 35.16
C GLU A 139 4.99 3.33 35.62
N LYS A 140 5.86 3.77 34.68
CA LYS A 140 7.20 4.24 34.99
C LYS A 140 7.21 5.60 35.73
N CYS A 141 6.31 6.52 35.31
CA CYS A 141 6.17 7.86 35.91
C CYS A 141 5.60 7.82 37.35
N LYS A 142 5.34 6.61 37.91
CA LYS A 142 4.86 6.38 39.27
C LYS A 142 3.79 7.39 39.72
N LYS A 143 4.14 8.36 40.59
CA LYS A 143 3.23 9.37 41.18
C LYS A 143 3.37 10.77 40.59
N ASP A 144 4.27 11.02 39.65
CA ASP A 144 4.48 12.36 39.12
C ASP A 144 3.38 12.73 38.12
N LEU A 145 2.48 13.61 38.55
CA LEU A 145 1.35 14.12 37.76
C LEU A 145 1.81 14.98 36.58
N LYS A 146 2.95 15.68 36.68
CA LYS A 146 3.44 16.51 35.59
C LYS A 146 3.94 15.64 34.45
N GLU A 147 4.70 14.58 34.75
CA GLU A 147 5.16 13.60 33.75
C GLU A 147 4.02 12.90 33.05
N LYS A 148 2.99 12.45 33.80
CA LYS A 148 1.79 11.84 33.20
C LYS A 148 1.05 12.78 32.26
N LYS A 149 0.98 14.09 32.59
CA LYS A 149 0.41 15.09 31.68
C LYS A 149 1.24 15.25 30.40
N LEU A 150 2.58 15.21 30.50
CA LEU A 150 3.45 15.26 29.31
C LEU A 150 3.28 14.02 28.43
N VAL A 151 3.26 12.83 29.02
CA VAL A 151 2.97 11.60 28.29
C VAL A 151 1.61 11.71 27.57
N GLN A 152 0.57 12.16 28.26
CA GLN A 152 -0.76 12.33 27.66
C GLN A 152 -0.72 13.30 26.47
N LYS A 153 -0.04 14.44 26.59
CA LYS A 153 0.11 15.40 25.50
C LYS A 153 0.78 14.80 24.27
N ILE A 154 1.87 14.04 24.45
CA ILE A 154 2.58 13.37 23.36
C ILE A 154 1.65 12.37 22.64
N ILE A 155 0.87 11.62 23.41
CA ILE A 155 -0.09 10.65 22.88
C ILE A 155 -1.21 11.33 22.08
N ASP A 156 -1.80 12.40 22.60
CA ASP A 156 -2.89 13.14 21.93
C ASP A 156 -2.42 13.78 20.63
N GLU A 157 -1.22 14.37 20.61
CA GLU A 157 -0.61 14.88 19.38
C GLU A 157 -0.38 13.78 18.35
N SER A 158 0.03 12.60 18.81
CA SER A 158 0.26 11.44 17.94
C SER A 158 -1.04 10.89 17.35
N ILE A 159 -2.10 10.82 18.14
CA ILE A 159 -3.44 10.40 17.68
C ILE A 159 -3.96 11.38 16.62
N LYS A 160 -3.84 12.69 16.84
CA LYS A 160 -4.22 13.70 15.85
C LYS A 160 -3.46 13.53 14.53
N LYS A 161 -2.15 13.27 14.59
CA LYS A 161 -1.34 13.00 13.38
C LYS A 161 -1.85 11.77 12.61
N ILE A 162 -2.20 10.70 13.30
CA ILE A 162 -2.75 9.49 12.69
C ILE A 162 -4.09 9.76 12.02
N GLU A 163 -4.97 10.50 12.69
CA GLU A 163 -6.28 10.86 12.15
C GLU A 163 -6.15 11.70 10.88
N ASN A 164 -5.25 12.67 10.84
CA ASN A 164 -4.99 13.48 9.66
C ASN A 164 -4.48 12.62 8.49
N ILE A 165 -3.53 11.70 8.74
CA ILE A 165 -3.01 10.78 7.71
C ILE A 165 -4.16 9.93 7.12
N VAL A 166 -5.05 9.44 7.97
CA VAL A 166 -6.20 8.62 7.53
C VAL A 166 -7.21 9.46 6.75
N LEU A 167 -7.52 10.67 7.21
CA LEU A 167 -8.44 11.58 6.51
C LEU A 167 -7.95 11.93 5.12
N GLU A 168 -6.67 12.30 4.97
CA GLU A 168 -6.05 12.57 3.67
C GLU A 168 -6.13 11.33 2.76
N LYS A 169 -5.84 10.15 3.30
CA LYS A 169 -5.90 8.92 2.51
C LYS A 169 -7.31 8.58 2.06
N ILE A 170 -8.30 8.72 2.93
CA ILE A 170 -9.71 8.48 2.60
C ILE A 170 -10.22 9.49 1.57
N LYS A 171 -9.79 10.76 1.68
CA LYS A 171 -10.13 11.80 0.69
C LYS A 171 -9.62 11.43 -0.71
N ASN A 172 -8.44 10.83 -0.80
CA ASN A 172 -7.86 10.39 -2.08
C ASN A 172 -8.50 9.10 -2.64
N ILE A 173 -9.32 8.40 -1.85
CA ILE A 173 -10.06 7.20 -2.26
C ILE A 173 -11.48 7.54 -2.72
N LYS A 174 -12.08 8.59 -2.16
CA LYS A 174 -13.41 9.06 -2.56
C LYS A 174 -13.39 9.69 -3.95
#